data_065283d043d09e99519575b37bf7801a
#
_entry.id   065283d043d09e99519575b37bf7801a
#
_cell.length_a   1.000
_cell.length_b   1.000
_cell.length_c   1.000
_cell.angle_alpha   90.00
_cell.angle_beta   90.00
_cell.angle_gamma   90.00
#
_symmetry.space_group_name_H-M   'P 1'
#
loop_
_entity.id
_entity.type
_entity.pdbx_description
1 polymer ?
#
loop_
_entity_poly.entity_id
_entity_poly.type
_entity_poly.pdbx_seq_one_letter_code
_entity_poly.pdbx_strand_id
1 'polypeptide(L)'
;MRINKSALNTLIGSALIMIGALILSLMGLAMQFNFGAEATMQYLPLVLAILAAVAVSFLFGWVRYSVAGGITLGVAVLHDQLLSLALCAVISMAFGLSSYAPALLIAGVVVSYAFTVPQIRDARHLVRGAAGKTITREDAAIQARDTNRPLKMAVAIAAILILLAFFISGNGHMIGAVLPLLTGLLSALVSSCLVTPFVWAAAPSRSRSRR
;
A
#
# COMPACT_ATOMS: atom_id res chain seq x y z
N MET A 1 -12.63 18.89 -16.80
CA MET A 1 -12.02 17.55 -16.51
C MET A 1 -13.16 16.61 -16.10
N ARG A 2 -13.62 15.72 -16.98
CA ARG A 2 -14.66 14.74 -16.62
C ARG A 2 -13.97 13.56 -15.94
N ILE A 3 -14.13 13.46 -14.64
CA ILE A 3 -13.70 12.26 -13.91
C ILE A 3 -14.60 11.13 -14.38
N ASN A 4 -14.01 10.05 -14.90
CA ASN A 4 -14.75 8.87 -15.30
C ASN A 4 -15.47 8.30 -14.06
N LYS A 5 -16.78 8.03 -14.17
CA LYS A 5 -17.59 7.51 -13.04
C LYS A 5 -17.00 6.22 -12.45
N SER A 6 -16.38 5.37 -13.28
CA SER A 6 -15.71 4.15 -12.80
C SER A 6 -14.50 4.46 -11.93
N ALA A 7 -13.66 5.42 -12.33
CA ALA A 7 -12.51 5.86 -11.55
C ALA A 7 -12.94 6.50 -10.22
N LEU A 8 -13.99 7.31 -10.24
CA LEU A 8 -14.56 7.91 -9.02
C LEU A 8 -15.09 6.83 -8.06
N ASN A 9 -15.84 5.86 -8.56
CA ASN A 9 -16.35 4.76 -7.74
C ASN A 9 -15.23 3.92 -7.13
N THR A 10 -14.15 3.68 -7.87
CA THR A 10 -12.99 2.94 -7.35
C THR A 10 -12.23 3.74 -6.29
N LEU A 11 -12.08 5.06 -6.49
CA LEU A 11 -11.48 5.93 -5.47
C LEU A 11 -12.34 5.99 -4.20
N ILE A 12 -13.67 6.10 -4.34
CA ILE A 12 -14.59 6.05 -3.20
C ILE A 12 -14.51 4.68 -2.52
N GLY A 13 -14.51 3.59 -3.29
CA GLY A 13 -14.37 2.24 -2.75
C GLY A 13 -13.06 2.05 -1.99
N SER A 14 -11.94 2.52 -2.52
CA SER A 14 -10.65 2.44 -1.82
C SER A 14 -10.60 3.32 -0.59
N ALA A 15 -11.21 4.51 -0.61
CA ALA A 15 -11.32 5.38 0.55
C ALA A 15 -12.19 4.73 1.66
N LEU A 16 -13.29 4.08 1.30
CA LEU A 16 -14.12 3.34 2.25
C LEU A 16 -13.37 2.16 2.86
N ILE A 17 -12.59 1.42 2.06
CA ILE A 17 -11.72 0.34 2.55
C ILE A 17 -10.67 0.90 3.52
N MET A 18 -10.06 2.03 3.21
CA MET A 18 -9.10 2.70 4.11
C MET A 18 -9.73 3.11 5.44
N ILE A 19 -10.93 3.71 5.38
CA ILE A 19 -11.65 4.11 6.58
C ILE A 19 -12.05 2.88 7.40
N GLY A 20 -12.58 1.84 6.75
CA GLY A 20 -12.90 0.57 7.40
C GLY A 20 -11.67 -0.10 8.03
N ALA A 21 -10.54 -0.12 7.31
CA ALA A 21 -9.27 -0.62 7.82
C ALA A 21 -8.76 0.17 9.02
N LEU A 22 -8.90 1.50 8.99
CA LEU A 22 -8.55 2.37 10.12
C LEU A 22 -9.41 2.08 11.35
N ILE A 23 -10.72 1.95 11.17
CA ILE A 23 -11.66 1.62 12.24
C ILE A 23 -11.33 0.25 12.84
N LEU A 24 -11.13 -0.78 12.00
CA LEU A 24 -10.76 -2.11 12.46
C LEU A 24 -9.40 -2.12 13.17
N SER A 25 -8.43 -1.35 12.68
CA SER A 25 -7.13 -1.20 13.34
C SER A 25 -7.26 -0.57 14.71
N LEU A 26 -8.06 0.50 14.82
CA LEU A 26 -8.31 1.17 16.09
C LEU A 26 -9.09 0.27 17.06
N MET A 27 -10.08 -0.46 16.57
CA MET A 27 -10.81 -1.44 17.39
C MET A 27 -9.92 -2.60 17.83
N GLY A 28 -9.11 -3.15 16.94
CA GLY A 28 -8.17 -4.22 17.25
C GLY A 28 -7.13 -3.77 18.28
N LEU A 29 -6.59 -2.56 18.12
CA LEU A 29 -5.71 -1.94 19.09
C LEU A 29 -6.43 -1.70 20.44
N ALA A 30 -7.68 -1.24 20.42
CA ALA A 30 -8.46 -1.03 21.63
C ALA A 30 -8.76 -2.33 22.39
N MET A 31 -8.99 -3.43 21.67
CA MET A 31 -9.31 -4.73 22.27
C MET A 31 -8.05 -5.46 22.80
N GLN A 32 -6.93 -5.33 22.11
CA GLN A 32 -5.65 -5.93 22.57
C GLN A 32 -5.00 -5.17 23.72
N PHE A 33 -5.28 -3.89 23.83
CA PHE A 33 -4.63 -2.99 24.76
C PHE A 33 -5.70 -2.17 25.46
N ASN A 34 -5.93 -2.44 26.73
CA ASN A 34 -6.67 -1.50 27.56
C ASN A 34 -6.03 -0.12 27.40
N PHE A 35 -6.75 0.82 26.75
CA PHE A 35 -6.27 2.18 26.52
C PHE A 35 -6.03 2.91 27.87
N GLY A 36 -4.88 2.61 28.49
CA GLY A 36 -4.31 3.42 29.56
C GLY A 36 -3.27 4.37 28.97
N ALA A 37 -2.86 5.36 29.74
CA ALA A 37 -1.83 6.33 29.33
C ALA A 37 -0.52 5.65 28.88
N GLU A 38 -0.20 4.46 29.39
CA GLU A 38 0.96 3.66 28.99
C GLU A 38 0.85 3.11 27.55
N ALA A 39 -0.35 2.74 27.10
CA ALA A 39 -0.55 2.25 25.75
C ALA A 39 -0.25 3.33 24.69
N THR A 40 -0.65 4.57 24.95
CA THR A 40 -0.41 5.70 24.05
C THR A 40 1.09 5.92 23.81
N MET A 41 1.92 5.72 24.81
CA MET A 41 3.38 5.85 24.73
C MET A 41 4.02 4.76 23.88
N GLN A 42 3.44 3.56 23.81
CA GLN A 42 3.99 2.45 23.02
C GLN A 42 3.68 2.57 21.54
N TYR A 43 2.55 3.18 21.15
CA TYR A 43 2.14 3.30 19.75
C TYR A 43 2.60 4.59 19.09
N LEU A 44 2.93 5.62 19.86
CA LEU A 44 3.41 6.88 19.30
C LEU A 44 4.61 6.68 18.36
N PRO A 45 5.65 5.90 18.70
CA PRO A 45 6.76 5.64 17.79
C PRO A 45 6.32 4.97 16.47
N LEU A 46 5.36 4.04 16.52
CA LEU A 46 4.85 3.36 15.33
C LEU A 46 4.10 4.34 14.41
N VAL A 47 3.22 5.15 14.99
CA VAL A 47 2.48 6.18 14.23
C VAL A 47 3.45 7.18 13.60
N LEU A 48 4.42 7.66 14.35
CA LEU A 48 5.45 8.58 13.83
C LEU A 48 6.28 7.93 12.73
N ALA A 49 6.63 6.65 12.86
CA ALA A 49 7.36 5.90 11.84
C ALA A 49 6.54 5.74 10.55
N ILE A 50 5.24 5.46 10.65
CA ILE A 50 4.34 5.39 9.48
C ILE A 50 4.23 6.76 8.82
N LEU A 51 4.02 7.83 9.58
CA LEU A 51 3.95 9.19 9.03
C LEU A 51 5.27 9.60 8.36
N ALA A 52 6.40 9.28 8.97
CA ALA A 52 7.72 9.51 8.38
C ALA A 52 7.89 8.72 7.08
N ALA A 53 7.49 7.44 7.05
CA ALA A 53 7.55 6.60 5.86
C ALA A 53 6.69 7.17 4.72
N VAL A 54 5.49 7.66 5.02
CA VAL A 54 4.61 8.32 4.04
C VAL A 54 5.24 9.62 3.52
N ALA A 55 5.79 10.45 4.41
CA ALA A 55 6.43 11.71 4.01
C ALA A 55 7.67 11.47 3.13
N VAL A 56 8.53 10.52 3.51
CA VAL A 56 9.71 10.13 2.71
C VAL A 56 9.27 9.57 1.36
N SER A 57 8.22 8.75 1.33
CA SER A 57 7.66 8.18 0.10
C SER A 57 7.14 9.25 -0.85
N PHE A 58 6.41 10.21 -0.30
CA PHE A 58 5.93 11.36 -1.06
C PHE A 58 7.11 12.17 -1.64
N LEU A 59 8.09 12.52 -0.83
CA LEU A 59 9.26 13.29 -1.26
C LEU A 59 10.06 12.54 -2.32
N PHE A 60 10.33 11.26 -2.12
CA PHE A 60 11.02 10.42 -3.10
C PHE A 60 10.26 10.39 -4.44
N GLY A 61 8.98 10.10 -4.41
CA GLY A 61 8.14 10.04 -5.60
C GLY A 61 8.05 11.40 -6.32
N TRP A 62 7.99 12.50 -5.54
CA TRP A 62 7.97 13.86 -6.08
C TRP A 62 9.29 14.21 -6.80
N VAL A 63 10.41 14.03 -6.13
CA VAL A 63 11.74 14.33 -6.69
C VAL A 63 12.04 13.46 -7.91
N ARG A 64 11.75 12.15 -7.81
CA ARG A 64 12.15 11.19 -8.83
C ARG A 64 11.23 11.14 -10.03
N TYR A 65 9.93 11.34 -9.84
CA TYR A 65 8.94 11.18 -10.91
C TYR A 65 8.15 12.46 -11.19
N SER A 66 7.48 13.02 -10.23
CA SER A 66 6.72 14.28 -10.28
C SER A 66 5.85 14.40 -9.03
N VAL A 67 5.14 15.52 -8.86
CA VAL A 67 4.12 15.67 -7.81
C VAL A 67 3.10 14.53 -7.85
N ALA A 68 2.64 14.14 -9.04
CA ALA A 68 1.73 13.00 -9.21
C ALA A 68 2.34 11.68 -8.70
N GLY A 69 3.62 11.43 -8.99
CA GLY A 69 4.34 10.27 -8.47
C GLY A 69 4.49 10.29 -6.95
N GLY A 70 4.73 11.46 -6.38
CA GLY A 70 4.79 11.66 -4.93
C GLY A 70 3.47 11.36 -4.24
N ILE A 71 2.38 11.95 -4.74
CA ILE A 71 1.03 11.69 -4.22
C ILE A 71 0.69 10.21 -4.31
N THR A 72 0.94 9.59 -5.47
CA THR A 72 0.62 8.18 -5.68
C THR A 72 1.38 7.27 -4.72
N LEU A 73 2.68 7.48 -4.57
CA LEU A 73 3.52 6.65 -3.70
C LEU A 73 3.18 6.88 -2.22
N GLY A 74 2.97 8.13 -1.81
CA GLY A 74 2.56 8.46 -0.44
C GLY A 74 1.20 7.84 -0.07
N VAL A 75 0.21 7.94 -0.95
CA VAL A 75 -1.12 7.34 -0.74
C VAL A 75 -1.03 5.81 -0.73
N ALA A 76 -0.26 5.20 -1.63
CA ALA A 76 -0.08 3.75 -1.66
C ALA A 76 0.54 3.25 -0.35
N VAL A 77 1.63 3.87 0.12
CA VAL A 77 2.29 3.49 1.38
C VAL A 77 1.36 3.69 2.57
N LEU A 78 0.62 4.80 2.65
CA LEU A 78 -0.35 5.02 3.73
C LEU A 78 -1.43 3.94 3.74
N HIS A 79 -2.02 3.65 2.58
CA HIS A 79 -3.03 2.59 2.44
C HIS A 79 -2.47 1.23 2.87
N ASP A 80 -1.26 0.89 2.42
CA ASP A 80 -0.65 -0.40 2.70
C ASP A 80 -0.36 -0.58 4.19
N GLN A 81 0.12 0.47 4.85
CA GLN A 81 0.39 0.42 6.29
C GLN A 81 -0.90 0.29 7.11
N LEU A 82 -1.94 1.04 6.76
CA LEU A 82 -3.24 0.95 7.44
C LEU A 82 -3.90 -0.42 7.24
N LEU A 83 -3.92 -0.93 6.01
CA LEU A 83 -4.51 -2.23 5.70
C LEU A 83 -3.69 -3.37 6.32
N SER A 84 -2.37 -3.30 6.29
CA SER A 84 -1.49 -4.28 6.94
C SER A 84 -1.72 -4.33 8.45
N LEU A 85 -1.83 -3.16 9.09
CA LEU A 85 -2.12 -3.06 10.52
C LEU A 85 -3.49 -3.67 10.86
N ALA A 86 -4.52 -3.39 10.06
CA ALA A 86 -5.85 -3.96 10.23
C ALA A 86 -5.85 -5.49 10.10
N LEU A 87 -5.18 -6.01 9.07
CA LEU A 87 -5.06 -7.45 8.85
C LEU A 87 -4.29 -8.13 9.99
N CYS A 88 -3.19 -7.52 10.45
CA CYS A 88 -2.45 -8.02 11.61
C CYS A 88 -3.34 -8.10 12.86
N ALA A 89 -4.12 -7.05 13.13
CA ALA A 89 -5.01 -7.02 14.29
C ALA A 89 -6.07 -8.14 14.20
N VAL A 90 -6.76 -8.26 13.07
CA VAL A 90 -7.80 -9.28 12.87
C VAL A 90 -7.23 -10.70 12.97
N ILE A 91 -6.11 -10.98 12.32
CA ILE A 91 -5.50 -12.31 12.33
C ILE A 91 -4.96 -12.64 13.75
N SER A 92 -4.32 -11.66 14.41
CA SER A 92 -3.84 -11.85 15.80
C SER A 92 -4.97 -12.21 16.74
N MET A 93 -6.13 -11.57 16.61
CA MET A 93 -7.31 -11.89 17.40
C MET A 93 -7.85 -13.30 17.08
N ALA A 94 -7.95 -13.65 15.81
CA ALA A 94 -8.48 -14.95 15.37
C ALA A 94 -7.62 -16.14 15.82
N PHE A 95 -6.30 -15.97 15.88
CA PHE A 95 -5.36 -17.03 16.25
C PHE A 95 -4.82 -16.92 17.68
N GLY A 96 -5.32 -15.96 18.48
CA GLY A 96 -4.87 -15.77 19.86
C GLY A 96 -3.38 -15.42 19.97
N LEU A 97 -2.82 -14.74 18.97
CA LEU A 97 -1.41 -14.33 18.97
C LEU A 97 -1.22 -13.18 19.96
N SER A 98 -0.44 -13.44 21.00
CA SER A 98 -0.24 -12.46 22.07
C SER A 98 0.63 -11.26 21.69
N SER A 99 1.45 -11.39 20.64
CA SER A 99 2.28 -10.29 20.15
C SER A 99 2.72 -10.53 18.69
N TYR A 100 2.76 -9.48 17.91
CA TYR A 100 3.49 -9.39 16.65
C TYR A 100 4.48 -8.23 16.76
N ALA A 101 5.54 -8.25 15.96
CA ALA A 101 6.53 -7.19 15.98
C ALA A 101 6.05 -6.00 15.13
N PRO A 102 5.47 -4.92 15.72
CA PRO A 102 4.90 -3.81 14.95
C PRO A 102 5.93 -3.12 14.06
N ALA A 103 7.21 -3.15 14.47
CA ALA A 103 8.31 -2.60 13.69
C ALA A 103 8.44 -3.26 12.30
N LEU A 104 8.02 -4.52 12.15
CA LEU A 104 8.06 -5.22 10.87
C LEU A 104 6.97 -4.75 9.89
N LEU A 105 5.94 -4.05 10.37
CA LEU A 105 4.99 -3.38 9.48
C LEU A 105 5.69 -2.39 8.55
N ILE A 106 6.72 -1.71 9.04
CA ILE A 106 7.51 -0.76 8.25
C ILE A 106 8.23 -1.46 7.11
N ALA A 107 8.60 -2.74 7.26
CA ALA A 107 9.17 -3.53 6.16
C ALA A 107 8.19 -3.65 4.96
N GLY A 108 6.88 -3.56 5.20
CA GLY A 108 5.86 -3.49 4.16
C GLY A 108 6.05 -2.29 3.22
N VAL A 109 6.67 -1.20 3.68
CA VAL A 109 7.03 -0.04 2.84
C VAL A 109 7.93 -0.46 1.68
N VAL A 110 8.89 -1.35 1.93
CA VAL A 110 9.80 -1.86 0.88
C VAL A 110 9.02 -2.59 -0.20
N VAL A 111 8.02 -3.38 0.20
CA VAL A 111 7.15 -4.12 -0.73
C VAL A 111 6.26 -3.16 -1.51
N SER A 112 5.69 -2.14 -0.84
CA SER A 112 4.92 -1.07 -1.50
C SER A 112 5.75 -0.38 -2.57
N TYR A 113 7.02 -0.06 -2.28
CA TYR A 113 7.95 0.51 -3.27
C TYR A 113 8.20 -0.44 -4.42
N ALA A 114 8.48 -1.72 -4.14
CA ALA A 114 8.77 -2.72 -5.16
C ALA A 114 7.61 -2.89 -6.16
N PHE A 115 6.36 -2.72 -5.70
CA PHE A 115 5.17 -2.87 -6.55
C PHE A 115 4.71 -1.56 -7.21
N THR A 116 4.84 -0.44 -6.50
CA THR A 116 4.29 0.84 -6.96
C THR A 116 5.26 1.61 -7.85
N VAL A 117 6.55 1.59 -7.54
CA VAL A 117 7.56 2.36 -8.29
C VAL A 117 7.70 1.92 -9.75
N PRO A 118 7.80 0.62 -10.08
CA PRO A 118 7.83 0.18 -11.48
C PRO A 118 6.58 0.61 -12.24
N GLN A 119 5.42 0.50 -11.62
CA GLN A 119 4.15 0.88 -12.23
C GLN A 119 4.07 2.39 -12.54
N ILE A 120 4.50 3.25 -11.61
CA ILE A 120 4.58 4.70 -11.84
C ILE A 120 5.56 5.01 -12.97
N ARG A 121 6.71 4.33 -12.99
CA ARG A 121 7.72 4.49 -14.04
C ARG A 121 7.15 4.13 -15.40
N ASP A 122 6.53 2.96 -15.52
CA ASP A 122 6.02 2.44 -16.78
C ASP A 122 4.84 3.28 -17.30
N ALA A 123 3.90 3.67 -16.43
CA ALA A 123 2.81 4.59 -16.77
C ALA A 123 3.36 5.93 -17.29
N ARG A 124 4.41 6.47 -16.66
CA ARG A 124 5.05 7.70 -17.10
C ARG A 124 5.76 7.53 -18.46
N HIS A 125 6.39 6.38 -18.69
CA HIS A 125 7.02 6.07 -19.99
C HIS A 125 5.98 5.97 -21.10
N LEU A 126 4.85 5.32 -20.86
CA LEU A 126 3.76 5.21 -21.82
C LEU A 126 3.21 6.59 -22.22
N VAL A 127 2.96 7.47 -21.26
CA VAL A 127 2.49 8.83 -21.53
C VAL A 127 3.53 9.67 -22.30
N ARG A 128 4.82 9.47 -22.04
CA ARG A 128 5.90 10.23 -22.70
C ARG A 128 6.26 9.68 -24.06
N GLY A 129 6.22 8.36 -24.21
CA GLY A 129 6.60 7.66 -25.45
C GLY A 129 5.52 7.70 -26.52
N ALA A 130 4.30 8.12 -26.18
CA ALA A 130 3.19 8.26 -27.11
C ALA A 130 3.32 9.51 -28.02
N ALA A 131 4.53 9.76 -28.55
CA ALA A 131 4.76 10.83 -29.50
C ALA A 131 3.90 10.59 -30.77
N GLY A 132 2.74 11.26 -30.84
CA GLY A 132 1.81 11.17 -31.96
C GLY A 132 0.54 10.33 -31.73
N LYS A 133 0.44 9.55 -30.65
CA LYS A 133 -0.80 8.89 -30.22
C LYS A 133 -1.20 9.43 -28.84
N THR A 134 -2.43 9.92 -28.75
CA THR A 134 -2.99 10.41 -27.47
C THR A 134 -3.39 9.21 -26.60
N ILE A 135 -2.44 8.67 -25.84
CA ILE A 135 -2.78 7.73 -24.76
C ILE A 135 -3.27 8.54 -23.56
N THR A 136 -4.41 8.18 -23.00
CA THR A 136 -4.90 8.85 -21.78
C THR A 136 -4.03 8.45 -20.58
N ARG A 137 -4.00 9.26 -19.53
CA ARG A 137 -3.28 8.89 -18.31
C ARG A 137 -3.89 7.65 -17.65
N GLU A 138 -5.21 7.51 -17.75
CA GLU A 138 -5.94 6.37 -17.22
C GLU A 138 -5.52 5.08 -17.95
N ASP A 139 -5.53 5.09 -19.28
CA ASP A 139 -5.11 3.93 -20.09
C ASP A 139 -3.65 3.55 -19.83
N ALA A 140 -2.76 4.54 -19.72
CA ALA A 140 -1.36 4.30 -19.40
C ALA A 140 -1.17 3.69 -18.01
N ALA A 141 -1.97 4.12 -17.02
CA ALA A 141 -1.92 3.56 -15.68
C ALA A 141 -2.45 2.12 -15.63
N ILE A 142 -3.53 1.84 -16.35
CA ILE A 142 -4.10 0.49 -16.47
C ILE A 142 -3.12 -0.44 -17.20
N GLN A 143 -2.56 0.00 -18.30
CA GLN A 143 -1.58 -0.79 -19.05
C GLN A 143 -0.33 -1.09 -18.23
N ALA A 144 0.20 -0.11 -17.51
CA ALA A 144 1.34 -0.31 -16.60
C ALA A 144 1.00 -1.28 -15.46
N ARG A 145 -0.23 -1.23 -14.91
CA ARG A 145 -0.71 -2.21 -13.93
C ARG A 145 -0.70 -3.62 -14.50
N ASP A 146 -1.28 -3.80 -15.67
CA ASP A 146 -1.47 -5.12 -16.28
C ASP A 146 -0.13 -5.73 -16.69
N THR A 147 0.82 -4.93 -17.16
CA THR A 147 2.20 -5.36 -17.47
C THR A 147 2.93 -5.88 -16.21
N ASN A 148 2.74 -5.24 -15.06
CA ASN A 148 3.42 -5.61 -13.82
C ASN A 148 2.67 -6.69 -13.02
N ARG A 149 1.41 -6.99 -13.36
CA ARG A 149 0.55 -7.92 -12.61
C ARG A 149 1.11 -9.33 -12.48
N PRO A 150 1.65 -9.98 -13.52
CA PRO A 150 2.15 -11.35 -13.40
C PRO A 150 3.28 -11.49 -12.37
N LEU A 151 4.23 -10.55 -12.36
CA LEU A 151 5.32 -10.54 -11.38
C LEU A 151 4.81 -10.38 -9.95
N LYS A 152 3.87 -9.46 -9.74
CA LYS A 152 3.27 -9.21 -8.42
C LYS A 152 2.53 -10.44 -7.90
N MET A 153 1.77 -11.11 -8.77
CA MET A 153 1.08 -12.35 -8.42
C MET A 153 2.05 -13.48 -8.08
N ALA A 154 3.13 -13.64 -8.85
CA ALA A 154 4.16 -14.64 -8.58
C ALA A 154 4.82 -14.40 -7.20
N VAL A 155 5.16 -13.15 -6.88
CA VAL A 155 5.73 -12.79 -5.56
C VAL A 155 4.73 -13.05 -4.44
N ALA A 156 3.45 -12.72 -4.63
CA ALA A 156 2.40 -12.98 -3.63
C ALA A 156 2.21 -14.48 -3.37
N ILE A 157 2.16 -15.30 -4.43
CA ILE A 157 2.06 -16.76 -4.32
C ILE A 157 3.27 -17.33 -3.58
N ALA A 158 4.49 -16.91 -3.94
CA ALA A 158 5.70 -17.37 -3.27
C ALA A 158 5.68 -17.03 -1.77
N ALA A 159 5.25 -15.81 -1.41
CA ALA A 159 5.15 -15.43 -0.01
C ALA A 159 4.10 -16.21 0.77
N ILE A 160 2.94 -16.50 0.16
CA ILE A 160 1.92 -17.36 0.77
C ILE A 160 2.47 -18.78 1.01
N LEU A 161 3.19 -19.35 0.03
CA LEU A 161 3.79 -20.67 0.18
C LEU A 161 4.84 -20.70 1.30
N ILE A 162 5.68 -19.66 1.40
CA ILE A 162 6.65 -19.54 2.49
C ILE A 162 5.94 -19.48 3.84
N LEU A 163 4.87 -18.68 3.96
CA LEU A 163 4.11 -18.59 5.20
C LEU A 163 3.47 -19.92 5.58
N LEU A 164 2.88 -20.63 4.61
CA LEU A 164 2.31 -21.95 4.84
C LEU A 164 3.37 -22.93 5.32
N ALA A 165 4.58 -22.92 4.75
CA ALA A 165 5.69 -23.73 5.19
C ALA A 165 6.08 -23.45 6.66
N PHE A 166 6.14 -22.17 7.05
CA PHE A 166 6.38 -21.78 8.45
C PHE A 166 5.24 -22.22 9.38
N PHE A 167 4.00 -22.12 8.93
CA PHE A 167 2.84 -22.54 9.70
C PHE A 167 2.86 -24.05 9.97
N ILE A 168 3.17 -24.85 8.94
CA ILE A 168 3.27 -26.33 9.03
C ILE A 168 4.46 -26.76 9.89
N SER A 169 5.55 -26.00 9.92
CA SER A 169 6.73 -26.33 10.73
C SER A 169 6.50 -26.23 12.25
N GLY A 170 5.33 -25.76 12.68
CA GLY A 170 4.94 -25.69 14.09
C GLY A 170 5.66 -24.62 14.93
N ASN A 171 6.46 -23.75 14.30
CA ASN A 171 7.18 -22.67 14.98
C ASN A 171 6.28 -21.46 15.22
N GLY A 172 5.36 -21.55 16.19
CA GLY A 172 4.40 -20.48 16.51
C GLY A 172 5.04 -19.12 16.79
N HIS A 173 6.27 -19.09 17.34
CA HIS A 173 7.00 -17.82 17.55
C HIS A 173 7.38 -17.10 16.25
N MET A 174 7.59 -17.83 15.17
CA MET A 174 7.90 -17.23 13.87
C MET A 174 6.68 -16.61 13.20
N ILE A 175 5.48 -17.06 13.50
CA ILE A 175 4.24 -16.53 12.93
C ILE A 175 4.09 -15.07 13.28
N GLY A 176 4.36 -14.67 14.53
CA GLY A 176 4.31 -13.28 14.98
C GLY A 176 5.28 -12.35 14.24
N ALA A 177 6.40 -12.86 13.75
CA ALA A 177 7.35 -12.09 12.93
C ALA A 177 6.96 -12.06 11.45
N VAL A 178 6.48 -13.17 10.92
CA VAL A 178 6.15 -13.30 9.49
C VAL A 178 4.81 -12.64 9.14
N LEU A 179 3.88 -12.61 10.08
CA LEU A 179 2.54 -12.04 9.88
C LEU A 179 2.57 -10.59 9.37
N PRO A 180 3.32 -9.64 9.96
CA PRO A 180 3.38 -8.27 9.44
C PRO A 180 3.94 -8.17 8.01
N LEU A 181 4.90 -9.03 7.66
CA LEU A 181 5.47 -9.06 6.31
C LEU A 181 4.46 -9.57 5.29
N LEU A 182 3.70 -10.60 5.64
CA LEU A 182 2.67 -11.15 4.78
C LEU A 182 1.53 -10.15 4.57
N THR A 183 1.03 -9.57 5.66
CA THR A 183 -0.06 -8.59 5.57
C THR A 183 0.39 -7.34 4.80
N GLY A 184 1.64 -6.91 4.95
CA GLY A 184 2.25 -5.85 4.15
C GLY A 184 2.31 -6.19 2.66
N LEU A 185 2.67 -7.43 2.32
CA LEU A 185 2.69 -7.90 0.93
C LEU A 185 1.28 -7.94 0.33
N LEU A 186 0.30 -8.49 1.04
CA LEU A 186 -1.09 -8.54 0.59
C LEU A 186 -1.66 -7.14 0.41
N SER A 187 -1.38 -6.24 1.33
CA SER A 187 -1.80 -4.83 1.26
C SER A 187 -1.20 -4.13 0.04
N ALA A 188 0.10 -4.30 -0.20
CA ALA A 188 0.79 -3.72 -1.36
C ALA A 188 0.29 -4.31 -2.69
N LEU A 189 -0.07 -5.60 -2.72
CA LEU A 189 -0.70 -6.21 -3.89
C LEU A 189 -2.06 -5.55 -4.19
N VAL A 190 -2.90 -5.40 -3.17
CA VAL A 190 -4.23 -4.77 -3.30
C VAL A 190 -4.07 -3.32 -3.76
N SER A 191 -3.24 -2.51 -3.10
CA SER A 191 -3.08 -1.11 -3.45
C SER A 191 -2.49 -0.92 -4.84
N SER A 192 -1.51 -1.72 -5.23
CA SER A 192 -0.89 -1.63 -6.55
C SER A 192 -1.84 -2.01 -7.69
N CYS A 193 -2.84 -2.85 -7.42
CA CYS A 193 -3.84 -3.23 -8.41
C CYS A 193 -5.04 -2.27 -8.45
N LEU A 194 -5.50 -1.78 -7.29
CA LEU A 194 -6.74 -1.03 -7.17
C LEU A 194 -6.54 0.47 -6.90
N VAL A 195 -5.54 0.85 -6.11
CA VAL A 195 -5.37 2.25 -5.67
C VAL A 195 -4.41 3.00 -6.57
N THR A 196 -3.22 2.47 -6.76
CA THR A 196 -2.11 3.12 -7.48
C THR A 196 -2.50 3.64 -8.88
N PRO A 197 -3.14 2.85 -9.77
CA PRO A 197 -3.44 3.31 -11.12
C PRO A 197 -4.39 4.50 -11.13
N PHE A 198 -5.40 4.48 -10.27
CA PHE A 198 -6.41 5.55 -10.22
C PHE A 198 -5.89 6.82 -9.56
N VAL A 199 -5.13 6.70 -8.48
CA VAL A 199 -4.49 7.86 -7.83
C VAL A 199 -3.53 8.54 -8.79
N TRP A 200 -2.70 7.75 -9.52
CA TRP A 200 -1.77 8.32 -10.48
C TRP A 200 -2.49 9.01 -11.65
N ALA A 201 -3.58 8.44 -12.15
CA ALA A 201 -4.38 9.03 -13.21
C ALA A 201 -5.07 10.33 -12.77
N ALA A 202 -5.60 10.36 -11.54
CA ALA A 202 -6.30 11.50 -10.97
C ALA A 202 -5.37 12.61 -10.47
N ALA A 203 -4.12 12.29 -10.13
CA ALA A 203 -3.17 13.24 -9.56
C ALA A 203 -2.84 14.40 -10.53
N PRO A 204 -2.62 15.63 -10.02
CA PRO A 204 -2.38 16.80 -10.85
C PRO A 204 -1.11 16.61 -11.70
N SER A 205 -1.25 16.81 -13.01
CA SER A 205 -0.11 16.88 -13.92
C SER A 205 0.16 18.36 -14.24
N ARG A 206 1.42 18.81 -14.14
CA ARG A 206 1.78 20.07 -14.77
C ARG A 206 1.55 19.91 -16.27
N SER A 207 0.44 20.45 -16.77
CA SER A 207 0.31 20.75 -18.19
C SER A 207 1.51 21.62 -18.56
N ARG A 208 2.47 21.08 -19.33
CA ARG A 208 3.38 21.94 -20.05
C ARG A 208 2.53 22.68 -21.06
N SER A 209 2.12 23.91 -20.73
CA SER A 209 1.72 24.87 -21.72
C SER A 209 2.84 24.85 -22.77
N ARG A 210 2.56 24.31 -23.95
CA ARG A 210 3.41 24.50 -25.12
C ARG A 210 3.37 25.99 -25.43
N ARG A 211 4.40 26.70 -25.06
CA ARG A 211 4.77 27.95 -25.73
C ARG A 211 5.50 27.63 -27.01
#